data_21015ccdc227e945910f3235bda2416f
#
_entry.id   21015ccdc227e945910f3235bda2416f
#
_cell.length_a   1.000
_cell.length_b   1.000
_cell.length_c   1.000
_cell.angle_alpha   90.00
_cell.angle_beta   90.00
_cell.angle_gamma   90.00
#
_symmetry.space_group_name_H-M   'P 1'
#
loop_
_entity.id
_entity.type
_entity.pdbx_description
1 polymer ?
#
loop_
_entity_poly.entity_id
_entity_poly.type
_entity_poly.pdbx_seq_one_letter_code
_entity_poly.pdbx_strand_id
1 'polypeptide(L)'
;FVCPVTTAKGEMWKLGQLHPGDKVHFQLLTLEQAETIRKNQDKNINLDYTDVVLPKPAQLDASYSIMAEGTHDNTDYKIRLQGEENILVEYGDMVLDIELRFRVHILMNEIKKSDLPVIDMTPGIRSLQVHFDVNKISAREVCEKVKEINANLSSLDDITVPSRIIKLPLSWDDPQTQLAAKRYQQTVRPNAPWCPSNPEFIRRINGLDSIGDVQNIVFDADYLVLGLGDVYLGAPVATPVDPRHRMVTTKYNPARPWTPENAVGIGGAYLCVYGMEGPGGYQFVGRTIQMWNPLRETEYFKKGKPWLLNFFDRLKFYPCSADEILQYRDDFLRGKFHIDIEETTFNLGKYKEYLESIKE
;
A
#
# COMPACT_ATOMS: atom_id res chain seq x y z
N PHE A 1 1.20 -2.93 11.92
CA PHE A 1 1.36 -4.16 12.73
C PHE A 1 2.84 -4.46 12.91
N VAL A 2 3.22 -4.88 14.11
CA VAL A 2 4.56 -5.39 14.37
C VAL A 2 4.61 -6.85 13.89
N CYS A 3 5.59 -7.18 13.02
CA CYS A 3 5.85 -8.55 12.59
C CYS A 3 7.25 -8.95 13.11
N PRO A 4 7.34 -9.49 14.34
CA PRO A 4 8.63 -9.75 14.99
C PRO A 4 9.38 -10.94 14.39
N VAL A 5 8.66 -11.88 13.76
CA VAL A 5 9.20 -13.10 13.18
C VAL A 5 8.35 -13.55 11.98
N THR A 6 8.94 -14.37 11.13
CA THR A 6 8.26 -15.05 10.01
C THR A 6 8.44 -16.56 10.16
N THR A 7 7.46 -17.33 9.73
CA THR A 7 7.58 -18.79 9.69
C THR A 7 8.58 -19.20 8.60
N ALA A 8 9.54 -20.06 8.92
CA ALA A 8 10.45 -20.62 7.93
C ALA A 8 9.66 -21.37 6.84
N LYS A 9 10.01 -21.16 5.57
CA LYS A 9 9.27 -21.69 4.41
C LYS A 9 9.12 -23.21 4.47
N GLY A 10 10.19 -23.90 4.80
CA GLY A 10 10.18 -25.36 4.93
C GLY A 10 9.32 -25.92 6.06
N GLU A 11 8.78 -25.04 6.93
CA GLU A 11 7.90 -25.40 8.06
C GLU A 11 6.44 -24.97 7.86
N MET A 12 6.16 -24.14 6.83
CA MET A 12 4.81 -23.57 6.62
C MET A 12 3.73 -24.64 6.44
N TRP A 13 4.05 -25.79 5.85
CA TRP A 13 3.09 -26.89 5.65
C TRP A 13 2.50 -27.41 6.96
N LYS A 14 3.23 -27.31 8.07
CA LYS A 14 2.75 -27.72 9.39
C LYS A 14 1.59 -26.87 9.87
N LEU A 15 1.58 -25.57 9.53
CA LEU A 15 0.49 -24.67 9.90
C LEU A 15 -0.84 -25.07 9.24
N GLY A 16 -0.76 -25.63 8.02
CA GLY A 16 -1.92 -26.16 7.31
C GLY A 16 -2.50 -27.45 7.89
N GLN A 17 -1.79 -28.10 8.84
CA GLN A 17 -2.24 -29.32 9.51
C GLN A 17 -2.93 -29.05 10.86
N LEU A 18 -2.93 -27.80 11.32
CA LEU A 18 -3.43 -27.44 12.65
C LEU A 18 -4.97 -27.45 12.71
N HIS A 19 -5.49 -27.88 13.84
CA HIS A 19 -6.90 -27.84 14.19
C HIS A 19 -7.14 -26.92 15.41
N PRO A 20 -8.36 -26.40 15.60
CA PRO A 20 -8.70 -25.67 16.82
C PRO A 20 -8.41 -26.49 18.08
N GLY A 21 -7.61 -25.92 18.98
CA GLY A 21 -7.16 -26.57 20.21
C GLY A 21 -5.75 -27.14 20.17
N ASP A 22 -5.12 -27.23 18.99
CA ASP A 22 -3.73 -27.63 18.87
C ASP A 22 -2.80 -26.57 19.51
N LYS A 23 -1.70 -27.06 20.08
CA LYS A 23 -0.68 -26.20 20.70
C LYS A 23 0.52 -26.10 19.79
N VAL A 24 0.94 -24.86 19.52
CA VAL A 24 2.11 -24.53 18.70
C VAL A 24 3.21 -24.00 19.60
N HIS A 25 4.43 -24.51 19.42
CA HIS A 25 5.62 -23.99 20.04
C HIS A 25 6.55 -23.45 18.94
N PHE A 26 6.82 -22.14 18.93
CA PHE A 26 7.73 -21.52 17.97
C PHE A 26 9.17 -21.55 18.51
N GLN A 27 10.10 -21.81 17.62
CA GLN A 27 11.52 -21.85 17.88
C GLN A 27 12.24 -20.87 16.94
N LEU A 28 13.09 -19.98 17.49
CA LEU A 28 13.89 -19.09 16.66
C LEU A 28 14.96 -19.84 15.89
N LEU A 29 15.11 -19.52 14.63
CA LEU A 29 16.10 -20.07 13.71
C LEU A 29 16.92 -18.94 13.10
N THR A 30 18.21 -19.23 12.79
CA THR A 30 18.98 -18.36 11.91
C THR A 30 18.51 -18.53 10.46
N LEU A 31 18.90 -17.59 9.58
CA LEU A 31 18.61 -17.68 8.16
C LEU A 31 19.16 -19.00 7.56
N GLU A 32 20.39 -19.35 7.91
CA GLU A 32 21.08 -20.56 7.41
C GLU A 32 20.38 -21.85 7.88
N GLN A 33 19.84 -21.86 9.09
CA GLN A 33 19.05 -22.97 9.61
C GLN A 33 17.72 -23.10 8.84
N ALA A 34 17.03 -21.99 8.61
CA ALA A 34 15.78 -21.97 7.85
C ALA A 34 16.00 -22.41 6.39
N GLU A 35 17.04 -21.91 5.72
CA GLU A 35 17.44 -22.35 4.38
C GLU A 35 17.76 -23.85 4.31
N THR A 36 18.42 -24.39 5.33
CA THR A 36 18.74 -25.82 5.41
C THR A 36 17.46 -26.66 5.51
N ILE A 37 16.52 -26.26 6.35
CA ILE A 37 15.22 -26.95 6.47
C ILE A 37 14.47 -26.93 5.14
N ARG A 38 14.42 -25.78 4.46
CA ARG A 38 13.78 -25.65 3.16
C ARG A 38 14.41 -26.57 2.11
N LYS A 39 15.75 -26.52 1.98
CA LYS A 39 16.49 -27.38 1.03
C LYS A 39 16.26 -28.87 1.29
N ASN A 40 16.20 -29.27 2.57
CA ASN A 40 15.92 -30.67 2.93
C ASN A 40 14.48 -31.05 2.59
N GLN A 41 13.50 -30.16 2.82
CA GLN A 41 12.11 -30.37 2.43
C GLN A 41 12.00 -30.53 0.89
N ASP A 42 12.65 -29.66 0.11
CA ASP A 42 12.63 -29.72 -1.35
C ASP A 42 13.21 -31.05 -1.86
N LYS A 43 14.32 -31.54 -1.26
CA LYS A 43 14.88 -32.88 -1.56
C LYS A 43 13.87 -33.98 -1.25
N ASN A 44 13.25 -33.96 -0.08
CA ASN A 44 12.28 -34.99 0.33
C ASN A 44 11.04 -35.00 -0.58
N ILE A 45 10.56 -33.83 -1.03
CA ILE A 45 9.47 -33.71 -2.00
C ILE A 45 9.88 -34.35 -3.34
N ASN A 46 11.14 -34.21 -3.76
CA ASN A 46 11.68 -34.77 -4.97
C ASN A 46 12.16 -36.25 -4.81
N LEU A 47 11.79 -36.90 -3.72
CA LEU A 47 12.13 -38.29 -3.38
C LEU A 47 13.65 -38.57 -3.20
N ASP A 48 14.43 -37.53 -2.99
CA ASP A 48 15.83 -37.61 -2.54
C ASP A 48 15.86 -37.46 -1.01
N TYR A 49 15.47 -38.54 -0.32
CA TYR A 49 15.20 -38.51 1.11
C TYR A 49 16.45 -38.19 1.94
N THR A 50 16.32 -37.21 2.79
CA THR A 50 17.31 -36.83 3.79
C THR A 50 16.68 -36.85 5.18
N ASP A 51 17.48 -37.22 6.18
CA ASP A 51 17.03 -37.14 7.57
C ASP A 51 16.70 -35.72 7.97
N VAL A 52 15.52 -35.51 8.54
CA VAL A 52 15.11 -34.21 9.07
C VAL A 52 15.72 -34.05 10.45
N VAL A 53 16.82 -33.36 10.55
CA VAL A 53 17.42 -32.96 11.83
C VAL A 53 16.90 -31.57 12.19
N LEU A 54 16.14 -31.48 13.27
CA LEU A 54 15.70 -30.19 13.79
C LEU A 54 16.91 -29.44 14.38
N PRO A 55 17.19 -28.20 13.92
CA PRO A 55 18.27 -27.43 14.47
C PRO A 55 17.98 -27.02 15.92
N LYS A 56 19.03 -26.73 16.69
CA LYS A 56 18.87 -26.13 18.02
C LYS A 56 18.33 -24.71 17.89
N PRO A 57 17.47 -24.27 18.87
CA PRO A 57 17.00 -22.90 18.92
C PRO A 57 18.15 -21.89 18.85
N ALA A 58 18.02 -20.88 18.01
CA ALA A 58 18.95 -19.77 17.97
C ALA A 58 18.60 -18.73 19.06
N GLN A 59 19.63 -18.05 19.56
CA GLN A 59 19.45 -16.84 20.36
C GLN A 59 19.75 -15.64 19.47
N LEU A 60 18.71 -14.91 19.09
CA LEU A 60 18.77 -13.78 18.18
C LEU A 60 18.13 -12.57 18.85
N ASP A 61 18.67 -11.40 18.59
CA ASP A 61 18.06 -10.13 18.94
C ASP A 61 17.46 -9.43 17.72
N ALA A 62 16.84 -8.27 17.92
CA ALA A 62 16.17 -7.53 16.85
C ALA A 62 17.14 -7.03 15.76
N SER A 63 18.44 -6.90 16.06
CA SER A 63 19.46 -6.44 15.10
C SER A 63 19.79 -7.52 14.05
N TYR A 64 19.52 -8.78 14.35
CA TYR A 64 19.79 -9.89 13.41
C TYR A 64 19.12 -9.71 12.06
N SER A 65 17.98 -9.04 12.02
CA SER A 65 17.28 -8.76 10.76
C SER A 65 17.98 -7.71 9.90
N ILE A 66 18.86 -6.89 10.46
CA ILE A 66 19.54 -5.80 9.75
C ILE A 66 20.75 -6.38 9.00
N MET A 67 20.65 -6.40 7.66
CA MET A 67 21.68 -6.92 6.78
C MET A 67 22.69 -5.84 6.37
N ALA A 68 22.20 -4.61 6.18
CA ALA A 68 23.02 -3.45 5.88
C ALA A 68 22.32 -2.18 6.35
N GLU A 69 23.10 -1.16 6.67
CA GLU A 69 22.64 0.21 6.91
C GLU A 69 23.70 1.21 6.47
N GLY A 70 23.28 2.43 6.19
CA GLY A 70 24.16 3.49 5.76
C GLY A 70 23.38 4.74 5.38
N THR A 71 24.10 5.70 4.80
CA THR A 71 23.55 6.96 4.29
C THR A 71 23.93 7.11 2.83
N HIS A 72 22.97 7.48 1.97
CA HIS A 72 23.20 7.82 0.57
C HIS A 72 22.39 9.07 0.24
N ASP A 73 23.06 10.07 -0.35
CA ASP A 73 22.45 11.36 -0.73
C ASP A 73 21.63 11.96 0.43
N ASN A 74 22.28 12.13 1.59
CA ASN A 74 21.73 12.64 2.86
C ASN A 74 20.50 11.89 3.40
N THR A 75 20.23 10.69 2.91
CA THR A 75 19.11 9.87 3.37
C THR A 75 19.63 8.57 3.95
N ASP A 76 19.31 8.30 5.21
CA ASP A 76 19.63 7.04 5.86
C ASP A 76 18.82 5.90 5.25
N TYR A 77 19.44 4.72 5.14
CA TYR A 77 18.75 3.52 4.71
C TYR A 77 19.10 2.32 5.57
N LYS A 78 18.16 1.34 5.60
CA LYS A 78 18.37 0.01 6.19
C LYS A 78 17.86 -1.05 5.23
N ILE A 79 18.60 -2.16 5.14
CA ILE A 79 18.16 -3.36 4.43
C ILE A 79 17.96 -4.44 5.47
N ARG A 80 16.74 -4.97 5.55
CA ARG A 80 16.33 -5.98 6.53
C ARG A 80 15.91 -7.28 5.86
N LEU A 81 16.16 -8.38 6.53
CA LEU A 81 15.52 -9.65 6.21
C LEU A 81 14.02 -9.59 6.53
N GLN A 82 13.22 -10.13 5.63
CA GLN A 82 11.81 -10.43 5.85
C GLN A 82 11.56 -11.91 5.51
N GLY A 83 11.97 -12.79 6.41
CA GLY A 83 12.03 -14.23 6.15
C GLY A 83 13.18 -14.60 5.22
N GLU A 84 13.03 -15.72 4.49
CA GLU A 84 14.09 -16.29 3.63
C GLU A 84 14.06 -15.73 2.21
N GLU A 85 12.91 -15.25 1.73
CA GLU A 85 12.62 -14.96 0.34
C GLU A 85 12.46 -13.47 0.04
N ASN A 86 12.51 -12.63 1.08
CA ASN A 86 12.30 -11.19 0.94
C ASN A 86 13.34 -10.41 1.71
N ILE A 87 13.68 -9.26 1.15
CA ILE A 87 14.34 -8.17 1.88
C ILE A 87 13.48 -6.92 1.84
N LEU A 88 13.59 -6.09 2.87
CA LEU A 88 12.96 -4.78 2.95
C LEU A 88 14.04 -3.71 2.97
N VAL A 89 14.03 -2.84 1.98
CA VAL A 89 14.83 -1.60 1.97
C VAL A 89 13.97 -0.48 2.55
N GLU A 90 14.45 0.18 3.57
CA GLU A 90 13.77 1.30 4.24
C GLU A 90 14.61 2.56 4.12
N TYR A 91 13.98 3.71 3.91
CA TYR A 91 14.61 5.02 3.83
C TYR A 91 14.06 5.97 4.89
N GLY A 92 14.94 6.75 5.50
CA GLY A 92 14.61 7.83 6.42
C GLY A 92 13.72 7.43 7.59
N ASP A 93 13.07 8.43 8.18
CA ASP A 93 12.16 8.26 9.31
C ASP A 93 10.78 7.76 8.87
N MET A 94 9.99 7.29 9.85
CA MET A 94 8.62 6.81 9.59
C MET A 94 7.64 7.98 9.46
N VAL A 95 7.81 8.74 8.39
CA VAL A 95 6.99 9.91 8.04
C VAL A 95 6.41 9.77 6.63
N LEU A 96 5.33 10.50 6.37
CA LEU A 96 4.79 10.63 5.01
C LEU A 96 5.63 11.66 4.26
N ASP A 97 6.51 11.17 3.40
CA ASP A 97 7.39 11.99 2.58
C ASP A 97 7.36 11.52 1.12
N ILE A 98 6.97 12.42 0.22
CA ILE A 98 6.90 12.14 -1.22
C ILE A 98 8.31 11.94 -1.81
N GLU A 99 9.32 12.62 -1.31
CA GLU A 99 10.70 12.44 -1.75
C GLU A 99 11.21 11.02 -1.48
N LEU A 100 10.94 10.47 -0.29
CA LEU A 100 11.27 9.08 0.03
C LEU A 100 10.55 8.11 -0.91
N ARG A 101 9.31 8.42 -1.31
CA ARG A 101 8.58 7.60 -2.29
C ARG A 101 9.23 7.62 -3.68
N PHE A 102 9.78 8.75 -4.09
CA PHE A 102 10.57 8.84 -5.33
C PHE A 102 11.84 7.99 -5.24
N ARG A 103 12.56 8.04 -4.12
CA ARG A 103 13.75 7.20 -3.88
C ARG A 103 13.43 5.72 -4.01
N VAL A 104 12.34 5.26 -3.39
CA VAL A 104 11.83 3.89 -3.55
C VAL A 104 11.55 3.56 -5.02
N HIS A 105 10.95 4.49 -5.76
CA HIS A 105 10.62 4.27 -7.17
C HIS A 105 11.86 4.10 -8.04
N ILE A 106 12.89 4.90 -7.82
CA ILE A 106 14.14 4.82 -8.57
C ILE A 106 14.84 3.51 -8.26
N LEU A 107 14.99 3.17 -6.97
CA LEU A 107 15.58 1.89 -6.60
C LEU A 107 14.85 0.72 -7.27
N MET A 108 13.50 0.73 -7.23
CA MET A 108 12.69 -0.29 -7.88
C MET A 108 12.98 -0.39 -9.38
N ASN A 109 13.12 0.75 -10.07
CA ASN A 109 13.40 0.77 -11.50
C ASN A 109 14.82 0.30 -11.83
N GLU A 110 15.82 0.64 -11.02
CA GLU A 110 17.19 0.14 -11.21
C GLU A 110 17.29 -1.36 -10.93
N ILE A 111 16.59 -1.89 -9.93
CA ILE A 111 16.49 -3.33 -9.70
C ILE A 111 15.84 -4.03 -10.91
N LYS A 112 14.78 -3.47 -11.51
CA LYS A 112 14.15 -4.03 -12.72
C LYS A 112 15.08 -4.11 -13.92
N LYS A 113 16.09 -3.24 -14.02
CA LYS A 113 17.09 -3.24 -15.09
C LYS A 113 18.24 -4.22 -14.82
N SER A 114 18.38 -4.68 -13.58
CA SER A 114 19.45 -5.59 -13.17
C SER A 114 19.14 -7.06 -13.53
N ASP A 115 20.12 -7.93 -13.33
CA ASP A 115 20.02 -9.39 -13.49
C ASP A 115 19.53 -10.12 -12.23
N LEU A 116 19.06 -9.38 -11.21
CA LEU A 116 18.54 -9.99 -9.99
C LEU A 116 17.32 -10.87 -10.30
N PRO A 117 17.27 -12.11 -9.82
CA PRO A 117 16.13 -13.01 -10.04
C PRO A 117 14.96 -12.65 -9.13
N VAL A 118 14.40 -11.45 -9.36
CA VAL A 118 13.26 -10.93 -8.63
C VAL A 118 11.98 -11.59 -9.11
N ILE A 119 11.14 -12.02 -8.17
CA ILE A 119 9.80 -12.57 -8.44
C ILE A 119 8.78 -11.42 -8.40
N ASP A 120 8.86 -10.55 -7.38
CA ASP A 120 7.96 -9.40 -7.22
C ASP A 120 8.61 -8.28 -6.40
N MET A 121 8.11 -7.07 -6.57
CA MET A 121 8.51 -5.89 -5.79
C MET A 121 7.31 -5.10 -5.34
N THR A 122 7.21 -4.84 -4.04
CA THR A 122 6.11 -4.07 -3.45
C THR A 122 6.65 -2.75 -2.88
N PRO A 123 6.39 -1.61 -3.56
CA PRO A 123 6.79 -0.31 -3.04
C PRO A 123 5.82 0.19 -1.97
N GLY A 124 6.37 0.60 -0.83
CA GLY A 124 5.71 1.42 0.18
C GLY A 124 6.02 2.91 -0.03
N ILE A 125 5.69 3.73 0.97
CA ILE A 125 5.96 5.20 0.91
C ILE A 125 7.45 5.48 1.04
N ARG A 126 8.14 4.80 1.97
CA ARG A 126 9.55 4.94 2.25
C ARG A 126 10.32 3.62 2.21
N SER A 127 9.71 2.56 1.70
CA SER A 127 10.31 1.23 1.69
C SER A 127 10.00 0.47 0.41
N LEU A 128 10.89 -0.48 0.08
CA LEU A 128 10.73 -1.41 -1.02
C LEU A 128 10.92 -2.83 -0.49
N GLN A 129 9.87 -3.65 -0.58
CA GLN A 129 10.02 -5.09 -0.42
C GLN A 129 10.46 -5.70 -1.75
N VAL A 130 11.47 -6.54 -1.71
CA VAL A 130 11.97 -7.30 -2.86
C VAL A 130 11.81 -8.78 -2.56
N HIS A 131 10.92 -9.45 -3.30
CA HIS A 131 10.75 -10.90 -3.29
C HIS A 131 11.60 -11.53 -4.39
N PHE A 132 12.48 -12.43 -4.03
CA PHE A 132 13.47 -13.03 -4.94
C PHE A 132 13.41 -14.56 -4.96
N ASP A 133 13.93 -15.16 -6.02
CA ASP A 133 13.98 -16.61 -6.20
C ASP A 133 15.15 -17.21 -5.40
N VAL A 134 14.85 -17.77 -4.22
CA VAL A 134 15.84 -18.39 -3.31
C VAL A 134 16.54 -19.62 -3.89
N ASN A 135 16.07 -20.16 -5.01
CA ASN A 135 16.75 -21.27 -5.70
C ASN A 135 17.87 -20.76 -6.61
N LYS A 136 17.89 -19.45 -6.91
CA LYS A 136 18.87 -18.83 -7.79
C LYS A 136 19.87 -17.94 -7.06
N ILE A 137 19.47 -17.37 -5.92
CA ILE A 137 20.29 -16.41 -5.18
C ILE A 137 19.96 -16.46 -3.69
N SER A 138 20.94 -16.27 -2.83
CA SER A 138 20.72 -16.15 -1.38
C SER A 138 20.30 -14.75 -0.96
N ALA A 139 19.65 -14.61 0.20
CA ALA A 139 19.26 -13.32 0.74
C ALA A 139 20.47 -12.38 0.97
N ARG A 140 21.63 -12.93 1.34
CA ARG A 140 22.88 -12.15 1.51
C ARG A 140 23.37 -11.56 0.20
N GLU A 141 23.40 -12.35 -0.86
CA GLU A 141 23.80 -11.89 -2.21
C GLU A 141 22.83 -10.84 -2.75
N VAL A 142 21.52 -11.02 -2.56
CA VAL A 142 20.51 -10.00 -2.93
C VAL A 142 20.76 -8.71 -2.16
N CYS A 143 21.04 -8.80 -0.86
CA CYS A 143 21.33 -7.62 -0.03
C CYS A 143 22.55 -6.85 -0.54
N GLU A 144 23.66 -7.52 -0.86
CA GLU A 144 24.87 -6.87 -1.36
C GLU A 144 24.63 -6.22 -2.74
N LYS A 145 23.95 -6.93 -3.67
CA LYS A 145 23.59 -6.35 -4.98
C LYS A 145 22.67 -5.15 -4.85
N VAL A 146 21.65 -5.21 -4.00
CA VAL A 146 20.73 -4.07 -3.77
C VAL A 146 21.45 -2.90 -3.11
N LYS A 147 22.39 -3.15 -2.19
CA LYS A 147 23.25 -2.13 -1.60
C LYS A 147 24.14 -1.45 -2.65
N GLU A 148 24.73 -2.21 -3.57
CA GLU A 148 25.51 -1.68 -4.69
C GLU A 148 24.64 -0.82 -5.62
N ILE A 149 23.45 -1.29 -5.98
CA ILE A 149 22.48 -0.51 -6.78
C ILE A 149 22.12 0.78 -6.05
N ASN A 150 21.79 0.71 -4.76
CA ASN A 150 21.44 1.87 -3.95
C ASN A 150 22.57 2.91 -3.89
N ALA A 151 23.82 2.48 -3.79
CA ALA A 151 24.98 3.37 -3.75
C ALA A 151 25.21 4.11 -5.09
N ASN A 152 24.70 3.59 -6.18
CA ASN A 152 24.83 4.15 -7.53
C ASN A 152 23.56 4.87 -8.02
N LEU A 153 22.56 5.07 -7.17
CA LEU A 153 21.36 5.82 -7.54
C LEU A 153 21.73 7.27 -7.89
N SER A 154 21.12 7.79 -8.95
CA SER A 154 21.24 9.19 -9.31
C SER A 154 20.60 10.10 -8.25
N SER A 155 21.06 11.37 -8.19
CA SER A 155 20.41 12.39 -7.35
C SER A 155 18.92 12.52 -7.68
N LEU A 156 18.13 12.84 -6.64
CA LEU A 156 16.69 13.07 -6.75
C LEU A 156 16.33 14.46 -7.25
N ASP A 157 17.30 15.40 -7.36
CA ASP A 157 17.02 16.83 -7.46
C ASP A 157 16.18 17.25 -8.68
N ASP A 158 16.23 16.51 -9.78
CA ASP A 158 15.46 16.83 -10.99
C ASP A 158 14.73 15.63 -11.60
N ILE A 159 14.22 14.75 -10.75
CA ILE A 159 13.51 13.57 -11.23
C ILE A 159 12.11 13.94 -11.69
N THR A 160 11.81 13.50 -12.91
CA THR A 160 10.49 13.60 -13.52
C THR A 160 9.94 12.22 -13.82
N VAL A 161 8.70 11.96 -13.39
CA VAL A 161 7.99 10.71 -13.67
C VAL A 161 6.74 10.98 -14.51
N PRO A 162 6.29 10.04 -15.35
CA PRO A 162 4.97 10.10 -15.97
C PRO A 162 3.89 10.22 -14.90
N SER A 163 2.90 11.05 -15.18
CA SER A 163 1.76 11.30 -14.30
C SER A 163 0.52 11.56 -15.14
N ARG A 164 -0.65 11.24 -14.65
CA ARG A 164 -1.93 11.61 -15.27
C ARG A 164 -2.77 12.35 -14.25
N ILE A 165 -3.50 13.37 -14.69
CA ILE A 165 -4.59 13.94 -13.88
C ILE A 165 -5.87 13.22 -14.27
N ILE A 166 -6.47 12.51 -13.32
CA ILE A 166 -7.66 11.70 -13.54
C ILE A 166 -8.81 12.32 -12.74
N LYS A 167 -9.80 12.86 -13.46
CA LYS A 167 -10.97 13.48 -12.85
C LYS A 167 -12.05 12.44 -12.64
N LEU A 168 -12.47 12.25 -11.40
CA LEU A 168 -13.44 11.23 -10.98
C LEU A 168 -14.68 11.87 -10.36
N PRO A 169 -15.88 11.38 -10.68
CA PRO A 169 -17.09 11.80 -9.97
C PRO A 169 -17.07 11.29 -8.54
N LEU A 170 -17.55 12.09 -7.59
CA LEU A 170 -17.70 11.70 -6.19
C LEU A 170 -19.08 12.11 -5.67
N SER A 171 -19.89 11.14 -5.28
CA SER A 171 -21.08 11.35 -4.48
C SER A 171 -20.65 11.60 -3.05
N TRP A 172 -20.69 12.88 -2.60
CA TRP A 172 -20.30 13.31 -1.27
C TRP A 172 -21.23 12.74 -0.22
N ASP A 173 -20.67 12.23 0.88
CA ASP A 173 -21.42 11.62 2.00
C ASP A 173 -22.56 10.70 1.52
N ASP A 174 -22.23 9.82 0.59
CA ASP A 174 -23.12 8.96 -0.17
C ASP A 174 -24.06 8.13 0.74
N PRO A 175 -25.35 7.94 0.39
CA PRO A 175 -26.29 7.18 1.21
C PRO A 175 -25.82 5.77 1.58
N GLN A 176 -25.03 5.08 0.72
CA GLN A 176 -24.48 3.76 1.03
C GLN A 176 -23.39 3.84 2.10
N THR A 177 -22.57 4.90 2.09
CA THR A 177 -21.57 5.12 3.14
C THR A 177 -22.20 5.50 4.48
N GLN A 178 -23.27 6.30 4.45
CA GLN A 178 -24.08 6.60 5.63
C GLN A 178 -24.75 5.33 6.20
N LEU A 179 -25.31 4.49 5.32
CA LEU A 179 -25.89 3.20 5.73
C LEU A 179 -24.85 2.29 6.39
N ALA A 180 -23.62 2.25 5.87
CA ALA A 180 -22.54 1.46 6.46
C ALA A 180 -22.15 1.96 7.85
N ALA A 181 -22.04 3.28 8.04
CA ALA A 181 -21.77 3.89 9.34
C ALA A 181 -22.91 3.60 10.34
N LYS A 182 -24.17 3.73 9.90
CA LYS A 182 -25.36 3.43 10.73
C LYS A 182 -25.41 1.96 11.16
N ARG A 183 -25.19 1.03 10.22
CA ARG A 183 -25.15 -0.42 10.51
C ARG A 183 -24.05 -0.74 11.51
N TYR A 184 -22.86 -0.18 11.33
CA TYR A 184 -21.75 -0.35 12.26
C TYR A 184 -22.12 0.11 13.68
N GLN A 185 -22.70 1.31 13.82
CA GLN A 185 -23.16 1.84 15.11
C GLN A 185 -24.18 0.92 15.78
N GLN A 186 -25.09 0.35 15.01
CA GLN A 186 -26.15 -0.53 15.55
C GLN A 186 -25.64 -1.92 15.96
N THR A 187 -24.65 -2.48 15.25
CA THR A 187 -24.30 -3.90 15.38
C THR A 187 -22.91 -4.18 15.95
N VAL A 188 -21.99 -3.19 15.90
CA VAL A 188 -20.59 -3.40 16.30
C VAL A 188 -20.21 -2.53 17.50
N ARG A 189 -20.37 -1.21 17.38
CA ARG A 189 -19.95 -0.27 18.42
C ARG A 189 -20.90 0.93 18.52
N PRO A 190 -21.92 0.86 19.40
CA PRO A 190 -22.92 1.94 19.53
C PRO A 190 -22.33 3.31 19.86
N ASN A 191 -21.26 3.36 20.66
CA ASN A 191 -20.61 4.60 21.11
C ASN A 191 -19.34 4.94 20.29
N ALA A 192 -19.27 4.53 19.02
CA ALA A 192 -18.15 4.85 18.18
C ALA A 192 -18.04 6.36 17.93
N PRO A 193 -16.87 7.00 18.18
CA PRO A 193 -16.74 8.46 18.08
C PRO A 193 -16.86 9.00 16.64
N TRP A 194 -16.76 8.13 15.64
CA TRP A 194 -16.91 8.43 14.21
C TRP A 194 -18.33 8.21 13.69
N CYS A 195 -19.27 7.78 14.52
CA CYS A 195 -20.68 7.63 14.18
C CYS A 195 -21.51 8.73 14.83
N PRO A 196 -22.63 9.12 14.21
CA PRO A 196 -23.23 8.59 12.98
C PRO A 196 -22.60 9.15 11.68
N SER A 197 -21.80 10.23 11.74
CA SER A 197 -21.28 10.95 10.58
C SER A 197 -19.75 10.91 10.53
N ASN A 198 -19.19 10.29 9.51
CA ASN A 198 -17.74 10.29 9.29
C ASN A 198 -17.21 11.69 8.89
N PRO A 199 -17.86 12.47 8.01
CA PRO A 199 -17.44 13.84 7.74
C PRO A 199 -17.39 14.72 8.98
N GLU A 200 -18.37 14.61 9.88
CA GLU A 200 -18.34 15.34 11.15
C GLU A 200 -17.18 14.89 12.06
N PHE A 201 -16.88 13.62 12.10
CA PHE A 201 -15.72 13.12 12.83
C PHE A 201 -14.41 13.65 12.24
N ILE A 202 -14.26 13.64 10.90
CA ILE A 202 -13.08 14.19 10.20
C ILE A 202 -12.94 15.69 10.54
N ARG A 203 -14.02 16.46 10.45
CA ARG A 203 -14.05 17.88 10.82
C ARG A 203 -13.47 18.11 12.21
N ARG A 204 -14.03 17.40 13.19
CA ARG A 204 -13.71 17.58 14.61
C ARG A 204 -12.26 17.25 14.94
N ILE A 205 -11.72 16.14 14.42
CA ILE A 205 -10.34 15.72 14.77
C ILE A 205 -9.27 16.52 14.02
N ASN A 206 -9.64 17.20 12.93
CA ASN A 206 -8.73 18.10 12.20
C ASN A 206 -8.93 19.58 12.59
N GLY A 207 -9.81 19.89 13.53
CA GLY A 207 -10.03 21.26 14.02
C GLY A 207 -10.64 22.19 12.98
N LEU A 208 -11.42 21.66 12.03
CA LEU A 208 -12.07 22.45 10.98
C LEU A 208 -13.39 23.05 11.49
N ASP A 209 -13.77 24.21 10.95
CA ASP A 209 -14.95 24.97 11.43
C ASP A 209 -16.25 24.30 11.00
N SER A 210 -16.32 23.75 9.78
CA SER A 210 -17.54 23.17 9.23
C SER A 210 -17.31 21.87 8.45
N ILE A 211 -18.37 21.08 8.23
CA ILE A 211 -18.35 19.93 7.31
C ILE A 211 -18.10 20.43 5.87
N GLY A 212 -18.51 21.65 5.55
CA GLY A 212 -18.23 22.29 4.28
C GLY A 212 -16.73 22.43 4.01
N ASP A 213 -15.92 22.72 5.05
CA ASP A 213 -14.46 22.79 4.91
C ASP A 213 -13.86 21.41 4.59
N VAL A 214 -14.37 20.34 5.22
CA VAL A 214 -13.98 18.96 4.88
C VAL A 214 -14.28 18.69 3.42
N GLN A 215 -15.48 19.05 2.96
CA GLN A 215 -15.93 18.88 1.60
C GLN A 215 -15.05 19.65 0.61
N ASN A 216 -14.81 20.92 0.87
CA ASN A 216 -13.96 21.77 0.06
C ASN A 216 -12.55 21.19 -0.07
N ILE A 217 -11.92 20.79 1.03
CA ILE A 217 -10.60 20.17 1.01
C ILE A 217 -10.59 18.90 0.14
N VAL A 218 -11.63 18.05 0.24
CA VAL A 218 -11.69 16.81 -0.56
C VAL A 218 -11.79 17.11 -2.06
N PHE A 219 -12.54 18.12 -2.47
CA PHE A 219 -12.72 18.47 -3.89
C PHE A 219 -11.59 19.34 -4.44
N ASP A 220 -10.95 20.16 -3.63
CA ASP A 220 -9.83 21.02 -4.05
C ASP A 220 -8.50 20.26 -4.12
N ALA A 221 -8.36 19.17 -3.35
CA ALA A 221 -7.12 18.41 -3.26
C ALA A 221 -6.76 17.71 -4.58
N ASP A 222 -5.47 17.70 -4.86
CA ASP A 222 -4.82 16.92 -5.91
C ASP A 222 -4.14 15.71 -5.24
N TYR A 223 -4.74 14.51 -5.36
CA TYR A 223 -4.29 13.33 -4.63
C TYR A 223 -3.28 12.51 -5.45
N LEU A 224 -2.01 12.53 -5.05
CA LEU A 224 -0.94 11.75 -5.68
C LEU A 224 -1.02 10.27 -5.25
N VAL A 225 -1.11 9.37 -6.22
CA VAL A 225 -1.13 7.92 -6.02
C VAL A 225 0.29 7.42 -5.71
N LEU A 226 0.53 7.07 -4.45
CA LEU A 226 1.83 6.60 -3.96
C LEU A 226 1.95 5.07 -3.96
N GLY A 227 0.82 4.37 -3.84
CA GLY A 227 0.72 2.92 -3.81
C GLY A 227 -0.55 2.42 -4.49
N LEU A 228 -0.53 1.17 -4.91
CA LEU A 228 -1.67 0.47 -5.50
C LEU A 228 -1.84 -0.90 -4.83
N GLY A 229 -3.08 -1.34 -4.66
CA GLY A 229 -3.39 -2.63 -4.07
C GLY A 229 -3.55 -2.60 -2.54
N ASP A 230 -4.01 -1.47 -1.96
CA ASP A 230 -4.39 -1.40 -0.55
C ASP A 230 -5.60 -2.33 -0.31
N VAL A 231 -5.31 -3.60 0.02
CA VAL A 231 -6.24 -4.72 0.20
C VAL A 231 -6.85 -5.24 -1.12
N TYR A 232 -7.20 -4.36 -2.06
CA TYR A 232 -7.89 -4.71 -3.30
C TYR A 232 -7.08 -4.31 -4.53
N LEU A 233 -7.21 -5.09 -5.62
CA LEU A 233 -6.51 -4.82 -6.88
C LEU A 233 -6.82 -3.40 -7.39
N GLY A 234 -5.77 -2.64 -7.66
CA GLY A 234 -5.88 -1.27 -8.17
C GLY A 234 -6.40 -0.22 -7.19
N ALA A 235 -6.69 -0.60 -5.94
CA ALA A 235 -7.08 0.36 -4.91
C ALA A 235 -5.92 1.31 -4.60
N PRO A 236 -6.12 2.65 -4.69
CA PRO A 236 -5.05 3.60 -4.46
C PRO A 236 -4.73 3.78 -2.97
N VAL A 237 -3.46 4.00 -2.67
CA VAL A 237 -2.99 4.71 -1.50
C VAL A 237 -2.52 6.07 -1.98
N ALA A 238 -3.31 7.12 -1.76
CA ALA A 238 -3.06 8.44 -2.28
C ALA A 238 -3.02 9.50 -1.17
N THR A 239 -2.26 10.57 -1.38
CA THR A 239 -2.18 11.69 -0.44
C THR A 239 -2.25 13.01 -1.19
N PRO A 240 -2.82 14.08 -0.62
CA PRO A 240 -2.77 15.38 -1.23
C PRO A 240 -1.33 15.86 -1.49
N VAL A 241 -1.09 16.37 -2.68
CA VAL A 241 0.18 17.00 -3.05
C VAL A 241 0.44 18.20 -2.13
N ASP A 242 -0.58 19.05 -1.95
CA ASP A 242 -0.55 20.14 -0.98
C ASP A 242 -0.72 19.60 0.45
N PRO A 243 0.30 19.74 1.32
CA PRO A 243 0.21 19.29 2.70
C PRO A 243 -0.92 19.95 3.52
N ARG A 244 -1.37 21.14 3.14
CA ARG A 244 -2.48 21.85 3.80
C ARG A 244 -3.83 21.15 3.60
N HIS A 245 -3.95 20.32 2.57
CA HIS A 245 -5.12 19.48 2.30
C HIS A 245 -5.04 18.11 2.97
N ARG A 246 -3.98 17.78 3.71
CA ARG A 246 -3.79 16.48 4.35
C ARG A 246 -4.56 16.39 5.65
N MET A 247 -5.81 15.97 5.58
CA MET A 247 -6.59 15.60 6.74
C MET A 247 -6.14 14.26 7.29
N VAL A 248 -6.02 14.14 8.61
CA VAL A 248 -5.61 12.90 9.30
C VAL A 248 -6.79 12.31 10.04
N THR A 249 -6.97 11.00 9.95
CA THR A 249 -8.03 10.27 10.64
C THR A 249 -7.52 9.04 11.38
N THR A 250 -8.30 8.59 12.38
CA THR A 250 -8.14 7.24 12.94
C THR A 250 -9.02 6.26 12.18
N LYS A 251 -8.60 5.00 12.12
CA LYS A 251 -9.40 3.93 11.54
C LYS A 251 -10.54 3.50 12.49
N TYR A 252 -11.59 2.89 11.94
CA TYR A 252 -12.58 2.17 12.74
C TYR A 252 -11.91 1.07 13.57
N ASN A 253 -12.27 0.96 14.82
CA ASN A 253 -11.80 -0.08 15.72
C ASN A 253 -12.96 -0.62 16.59
N PRO A 254 -13.38 -1.88 16.38
CA PRO A 254 -12.97 -2.81 15.32
C PRO A 254 -13.36 -2.32 13.92
N ALA A 255 -12.79 -2.95 12.88
CA ALA A 255 -13.12 -2.61 11.49
C ALA A 255 -14.61 -2.85 11.19
N ARG A 256 -15.16 -2.11 10.23
CA ARG A 256 -16.52 -2.37 9.73
C ARG A 256 -16.58 -3.74 9.07
N PRO A 257 -17.61 -4.56 9.33
CA PRO A 257 -17.83 -5.81 8.62
C PRO A 257 -18.20 -5.60 7.14
N TRP A 258 -18.82 -4.47 6.80
CA TRP A 258 -19.26 -4.13 5.46
C TRP A 258 -18.90 -2.69 5.10
N THR A 259 -18.29 -2.52 3.95
CA THR A 259 -17.98 -1.26 3.28
C THR A 259 -18.54 -1.35 1.87
N PRO A 260 -19.32 -0.38 1.37
CA PRO A 260 -19.85 -0.43 0.02
C PRO A 260 -18.72 -0.34 -1.01
N GLU A 261 -18.88 -1.03 -2.13
CA GLU A 261 -17.95 -0.98 -3.25
C GLU A 261 -17.77 0.46 -3.74
N ASN A 262 -16.53 0.84 -4.02
CA ASN A 262 -16.07 2.15 -4.46
C ASN A 262 -16.34 3.29 -3.45
N ALA A 263 -16.56 2.95 -2.18
CA ALA A 263 -16.48 3.94 -1.12
C ALA A 263 -15.11 4.60 -1.10
N VAL A 264 -15.09 5.92 -0.95
CA VAL A 264 -13.88 6.72 -0.79
C VAL A 264 -13.73 7.06 0.69
N GLY A 265 -12.54 6.81 1.23
CA GLY A 265 -12.29 7.07 2.64
C GLY A 265 -10.87 7.50 2.93
N ILE A 266 -10.69 8.12 4.10
CA ILE A 266 -9.40 8.58 4.61
C ILE A 266 -9.03 7.76 5.84
N GLY A 267 -7.82 7.22 5.87
CA GLY A 267 -7.26 6.47 7.00
C GLY A 267 -5.81 6.86 7.24
N GLY A 268 -5.48 7.34 8.44
CA GLY A 268 -4.24 8.07 8.65
C GLY A 268 -4.25 9.33 7.78
N ALA A 269 -3.22 9.54 6.97
CA ALA A 269 -3.11 10.66 6.02
C ALA A 269 -3.36 10.23 4.56
N TYR A 270 -3.94 9.04 4.35
CA TYR A 270 -4.12 8.46 3.02
C TYR A 270 -5.58 8.33 2.65
N LEU A 271 -5.88 8.67 1.39
CA LEU A 271 -7.14 8.37 0.75
C LEU A 271 -7.04 7.02 0.02
N CYS A 272 -8.10 6.22 0.14
CA CYS A 272 -8.29 4.98 -0.60
C CYS A 272 -9.67 4.93 -1.24
N VAL A 273 -9.79 4.18 -2.34
CA VAL A 273 -11.06 3.78 -2.95
C VAL A 273 -11.21 2.26 -2.80
N TYR A 274 -12.26 1.81 -2.14
CA TYR A 274 -12.51 0.38 -1.93
C TYR A 274 -12.90 -0.29 -3.24
N GLY A 275 -12.12 -1.26 -3.67
CA GLY A 275 -12.31 -1.93 -4.98
C GLY A 275 -13.48 -2.90 -5.02
N MET A 276 -13.99 -3.35 -3.87
CA MET A 276 -15.12 -4.27 -3.74
C MET A 276 -15.75 -4.15 -2.34
N GLU A 277 -16.93 -4.74 -2.16
CA GLU A 277 -17.54 -4.85 -0.84
C GLU A 277 -16.71 -5.74 0.10
N GLY A 278 -16.58 -5.33 1.36
CA GLY A 278 -15.83 -6.07 2.35
C GLY A 278 -15.58 -5.30 3.64
N PRO A 279 -14.78 -5.85 4.56
CA PRO A 279 -14.39 -5.15 5.77
C PRO A 279 -13.60 -3.88 5.46
N GLY A 280 -13.72 -2.85 6.31
CA GLY A 280 -12.97 -1.62 6.13
C GLY A 280 -12.88 -0.76 7.38
N GLY A 281 -11.83 0.09 7.44
CA GLY A 281 -11.54 0.91 8.61
C GLY A 281 -11.45 2.41 8.34
N TYR A 282 -11.39 2.86 7.09
CA TYR A 282 -11.23 4.27 6.78
C TYR A 282 -12.52 5.07 7.01
N GLN A 283 -12.37 6.35 7.35
CA GLN A 283 -13.49 7.26 7.51
C GLN A 283 -13.99 7.70 6.14
N PHE A 284 -15.26 7.54 5.89
CA PHE A 284 -15.86 7.85 4.60
C PHE A 284 -15.91 9.34 4.28
N VAL A 285 -15.71 9.67 3.01
CA VAL A 285 -16.00 10.98 2.43
C VAL A 285 -17.04 10.90 1.30
N GLY A 286 -17.25 9.72 0.71
CA GLY A 286 -18.24 9.54 -0.35
C GLY A 286 -18.05 8.24 -1.12
N ARG A 287 -18.54 8.22 -2.36
CA ARG A 287 -18.49 7.07 -3.26
C ARG A 287 -18.17 7.51 -4.68
N THR A 288 -17.32 6.74 -5.38
CA THR A 288 -16.91 7.02 -6.76
C THR A 288 -17.17 5.82 -7.69
N ILE A 289 -16.53 5.80 -8.85
CA ILE A 289 -16.58 4.72 -9.83
C ILE A 289 -15.50 3.66 -9.55
N GLN A 290 -15.52 2.57 -10.32
CA GLN A 290 -14.63 1.43 -10.14
C GLN A 290 -13.18 1.75 -10.46
N MET A 291 -12.28 1.21 -9.63
CA MET A 291 -10.83 1.29 -9.84
C MET A 291 -10.28 0.09 -10.63
N TRP A 292 -11.08 -0.96 -10.83
CA TRP A 292 -10.70 -2.18 -11.54
C TRP A 292 -11.90 -2.88 -12.17
N ASN A 293 -11.64 -3.68 -13.22
CA ASN A 293 -12.64 -4.54 -13.86
C ASN A 293 -11.97 -5.81 -14.42
N PRO A 294 -12.01 -6.94 -13.72
CA PRO A 294 -11.39 -8.18 -14.18
C PRO A 294 -12.23 -8.94 -15.21
N LEU A 295 -13.51 -8.55 -15.37
CA LEU A 295 -14.48 -9.32 -16.15
C LEU A 295 -14.63 -8.83 -17.60
N ARG A 296 -14.31 -7.56 -17.85
CA ARG A 296 -14.49 -6.94 -19.17
C ARG A 296 -13.37 -5.97 -19.50
N GLU A 297 -12.80 -6.12 -20.68
CA GLU A 297 -11.91 -5.11 -21.24
C GLU A 297 -12.73 -3.90 -21.72
N THR A 298 -12.24 -2.72 -21.40
CA THR A 298 -12.78 -1.42 -21.82
C THR A 298 -11.62 -0.51 -22.27
N GLU A 299 -11.90 0.73 -22.56
CA GLU A 299 -10.86 1.73 -22.83
C GLU A 299 -9.83 1.81 -21.68
N TYR A 300 -10.28 1.67 -20.43
CA TYR A 300 -9.47 1.86 -19.21
C TYR A 300 -8.92 0.56 -18.62
N PHE A 301 -9.59 -0.56 -18.83
CA PHE A 301 -9.25 -1.87 -18.26
C PHE A 301 -8.81 -2.83 -19.37
N LYS A 302 -7.55 -3.28 -19.31
CA LYS A 302 -6.95 -4.11 -20.37
C LYS A 302 -6.58 -5.49 -19.84
N LYS A 303 -6.42 -6.46 -20.72
CA LYS A 303 -5.84 -7.76 -20.40
C LYS A 303 -4.44 -7.56 -19.80
N GLY A 304 -4.21 -8.19 -18.66
CA GLY A 304 -2.94 -8.05 -17.89
C GLY A 304 -2.84 -6.78 -17.05
N LYS A 305 -3.74 -5.80 -17.26
CA LYS A 305 -3.87 -4.60 -16.42
C LYS A 305 -5.34 -4.26 -16.20
N PRO A 306 -6.07 -5.04 -15.39
CA PRO A 306 -7.50 -4.81 -15.15
C PRO A 306 -7.78 -3.69 -14.12
N TRP A 307 -6.85 -2.77 -13.90
CA TRP A 307 -6.99 -1.62 -13.00
C TRP A 307 -6.68 -0.30 -13.71
N LEU A 308 -7.30 0.78 -13.22
CA LEU A 308 -7.28 2.11 -13.83
C LEU A 308 -5.96 2.84 -13.63
N LEU A 309 -5.45 2.85 -12.39
CA LEU A 309 -4.44 3.78 -11.92
C LEU A 309 -3.00 3.30 -12.17
N ASN A 310 -2.06 4.25 -12.22
CA ASN A 310 -0.62 4.04 -12.16
C ASN A 310 -0.05 4.71 -10.90
N PHE A 311 1.17 4.35 -10.51
CA PHE A 311 1.93 5.16 -9.55
C PHE A 311 2.12 6.57 -10.08
N PHE A 312 2.02 7.55 -9.20
CA PHE A 312 2.12 8.98 -9.48
C PHE A 312 1.00 9.59 -10.32
N ASP A 313 -0.08 8.85 -10.63
CA ASP A 313 -1.32 9.48 -11.09
C ASP A 313 -1.84 10.44 -10.01
N ARG A 314 -2.54 11.48 -10.43
CA ARG A 314 -3.19 12.46 -9.56
C ARG A 314 -4.69 12.37 -9.71
N LEU A 315 -5.39 12.11 -8.61
CA LEU A 315 -6.84 12.03 -8.58
C LEU A 315 -7.40 13.40 -8.22
N LYS A 316 -8.37 13.87 -9.00
CA LYS A 316 -9.20 15.03 -8.69
C LYS A 316 -10.66 14.62 -8.69
N PHE A 317 -11.37 14.99 -7.65
CA PHE A 317 -12.79 14.70 -7.56
C PHE A 317 -13.64 15.88 -8.00
N TYR A 318 -14.77 15.60 -8.63
CA TYR A 318 -15.82 16.57 -8.88
C TYR A 318 -17.15 16.06 -8.33
N PRO A 319 -18.06 16.95 -7.86
CA PRO A 319 -19.29 16.53 -7.20
C PRO A 319 -20.29 15.95 -8.20
N CYS A 320 -20.99 14.91 -7.77
CA CYS A 320 -22.17 14.37 -8.40
C CYS A 320 -23.19 13.89 -7.36
N SER A 321 -24.44 13.71 -7.76
CA SER A 321 -25.47 13.14 -6.89
C SER A 321 -25.33 11.64 -6.70
N ALA A 322 -26.05 11.09 -5.70
CA ALA A 322 -26.10 9.65 -5.46
C ALA A 322 -26.72 8.86 -6.63
N ASP A 323 -27.68 9.45 -7.33
CA ASP A 323 -28.31 8.81 -8.50
C ASP A 323 -27.37 8.82 -9.70
N GLU A 324 -26.67 9.93 -9.95
CA GLU A 324 -25.67 10.02 -11.01
C GLU A 324 -24.54 9.04 -10.81
N ILE A 325 -24.01 8.90 -9.58
CA ILE A 325 -22.90 7.96 -9.35
C ILE A 325 -23.33 6.50 -9.60
N LEU A 326 -24.56 6.13 -9.31
CA LEU A 326 -25.08 4.79 -9.63
C LEU A 326 -25.11 4.56 -11.15
N GLN A 327 -25.56 5.55 -11.91
CA GLN A 327 -25.58 5.47 -13.37
C GLN A 327 -24.16 5.42 -13.94
N TYR A 328 -23.26 6.30 -13.50
CA TYR A 328 -21.85 6.33 -13.96
C TYR A 328 -21.12 5.02 -13.66
N ARG A 329 -21.37 4.39 -12.52
CA ARG A 329 -20.79 3.08 -12.18
C ARG A 329 -21.24 1.96 -13.11
N ASP A 330 -22.53 1.91 -13.47
CA ASP A 330 -23.07 0.92 -14.41
C ASP A 330 -22.51 1.16 -15.83
N ASP A 331 -22.50 2.39 -16.27
CA ASP A 331 -22.00 2.78 -17.60
C ASP A 331 -20.47 2.59 -17.72
N PHE A 332 -19.70 2.86 -16.67
CA PHE A 332 -18.25 2.74 -16.69
C PHE A 332 -17.79 1.29 -16.89
N LEU A 333 -18.41 0.34 -16.18
CA LEU A 333 -18.14 -1.08 -16.39
C LEU A 333 -18.49 -1.58 -17.79
N ARG A 334 -19.40 -0.89 -18.48
CA ARG A 334 -19.82 -1.20 -19.85
C ARG A 334 -19.04 -0.44 -20.91
N GLY A 335 -18.12 0.44 -20.52
CA GLY A 335 -17.35 1.31 -21.42
C GLY A 335 -18.18 2.44 -22.05
N LYS A 336 -19.27 2.86 -21.41
CA LYS A 336 -20.17 3.93 -21.88
C LYS A 336 -19.93 5.28 -21.19
N PHE A 337 -19.29 5.28 -20.03
CA PHE A 337 -18.92 6.48 -19.31
C PHE A 337 -17.43 6.75 -19.51
N HIS A 338 -17.11 7.95 -19.97
CA HIS A 338 -15.73 8.39 -20.21
C HIS A 338 -15.27 9.33 -19.10
N ILE A 339 -14.09 9.06 -18.57
CA ILE A 339 -13.43 9.93 -17.58
C ILE A 339 -12.45 10.84 -18.26
N ASP A 340 -12.31 12.05 -17.74
CA ASP A 340 -11.33 13.02 -18.21
C ASP A 340 -9.93 12.65 -17.66
N ILE A 341 -9.01 12.34 -18.55
CA ILE A 341 -7.62 11.99 -18.24
C ILE A 341 -6.70 12.91 -19.01
N GLU A 342 -5.88 13.68 -18.30
CA GLU A 342 -4.84 14.54 -18.85
C GLU A 342 -3.47 13.89 -18.62
N GLU A 343 -2.77 13.57 -19.71
CA GLU A 343 -1.39 13.08 -19.65
C GLU A 343 -0.44 14.23 -19.29
N THR A 344 0.40 14.00 -18.28
CA THR A 344 1.32 15.00 -17.75
C THR A 344 2.54 14.35 -17.10
N THR A 345 3.31 15.12 -16.36
CA THR A 345 4.45 14.65 -15.56
C THR A 345 4.39 15.22 -14.16
N PHE A 346 5.05 14.51 -13.24
CA PHE A 346 5.32 15.03 -11.89
C PHE A 346 6.84 15.18 -11.73
N ASN A 347 7.29 16.40 -11.48
CA ASN A 347 8.71 16.70 -11.28
C ASN A 347 8.96 17.01 -9.81
N LEU A 348 9.93 16.30 -9.20
CA LEU A 348 10.22 16.41 -7.77
C LEU A 348 10.83 17.77 -7.40
N GLY A 349 11.71 18.34 -8.25
CA GLY A 349 12.31 19.65 -8.00
C GLY A 349 11.25 20.74 -7.92
N LYS A 350 10.33 20.78 -8.91
CA LYS A 350 9.19 21.72 -8.89
C LYS A 350 8.27 21.52 -7.69
N TYR A 351 8.10 20.29 -7.25
CA TYR A 351 7.34 19.99 -6.03
C TYR A 351 8.04 20.56 -4.79
N LYS A 352 9.36 20.42 -4.67
CA LYS A 352 10.14 21.03 -3.57
C LYS A 352 10.03 22.56 -3.60
N GLU A 353 10.18 23.20 -4.76
CA GLU A 353 9.99 24.65 -4.92
C GLU A 353 8.58 25.09 -4.49
N TYR A 354 7.56 24.33 -4.87
CA TYR A 354 6.19 24.58 -4.42
C TYR A 354 6.06 24.49 -2.90
N LEU A 355 6.62 23.45 -2.26
CA LEU A 355 6.59 23.33 -0.80
C LEU A 355 7.27 24.51 -0.09
N GLU A 356 8.40 25.01 -0.61
CA GLU A 356 9.05 26.21 -0.07
C GLU A 356 8.16 27.45 -0.20
N SER A 357 7.43 27.59 -1.31
CA SER A 357 6.55 28.74 -1.56
C SER A 357 5.32 28.81 -0.64
N ILE A 358 4.97 27.73 0.03
CA ILE A 358 3.80 27.65 0.93
C ILE A 358 4.17 27.51 2.42
N LYS A 359 5.45 27.68 2.77
CA LYS A 359 5.95 27.61 4.16
C LYS A 359 5.68 28.89 5.00
N GLU A 360 5.01 29.90 4.45
CA GLU A 360 4.66 31.15 5.16
C GLU A 360 3.49 31.00 6.15
#